data_3c0a7fc0b47cf24f95c0150fcffa305e
#
_entry.id   3c0a7fc0b47cf24f95c0150fcffa305e
#
_cell.length_a   1.000
_cell.length_b   1.000
_cell.length_c   1.000
_cell.angle_alpha   90.00
_cell.angle_beta   90.00
_cell.angle_gamma   90.00
#
_symmetry.space_group_name_H-M   'P 1'
#
loop_
_entity.id
_entity.type
_entity.pdbx_description
1 polymer ?
#
loop_
_entity_poly.entity_id
_entity_poly.type
_entity_poly.pdbx_seq_one_letter_code
_entity_poly.pdbx_strand_id
1 'polypeptide(L)'
;MKTKKSIAVVLAFALAFTMCLSSSAFAAESEGYLSLGADLSEAERNTVMDLMGVDDPDNYEVLYVTNADEHKYLDSYVSSDQIGSRALSSVLIKEKSGDDIDVEIHNIGYCTEGMYRNALQTAGVEGADVVVAGPFEISGTAALVGTIKAYEQMSGETVDDEVIEGAVDELTTTGEVGEEIGDKEAAEGIVSQVKEDLADNPDMTDEEIEEAIRQAANESGHELSEENIQKIKEMIKNLQGLDIDWGGLKEKIEGIDAGNWIQKLINWFVGLFD
;
A
#
# COMPACT_ATOMS: atom_id res chain seq x y z
N MET A 1 -24.41 -78.32 -13.75
CA MET A 1 -24.58 -77.76 -12.40
C MET A 1 -23.34 -76.96 -11.98
N LYS A 2 -23.19 -75.75 -12.53
CA LYS A 2 -22.15 -74.73 -12.16
C LYS A 2 -22.60 -73.39 -12.67
N THR A 3 -23.37 -72.62 -11.91
CA THR A 3 -23.64 -71.16 -12.16
C THR A 3 -24.51 -70.60 -11.03
N LYS A 4 -24.01 -70.48 -9.84
CA LYS A 4 -24.68 -69.70 -8.74
C LYS A 4 -23.72 -69.10 -7.72
N LYS A 5 -22.44 -68.92 -8.04
CA LYS A 5 -21.48 -68.33 -7.08
C LYS A 5 -20.84 -67.04 -7.51
N SER A 6 -21.21 -66.39 -8.63
CA SER A 6 -20.56 -65.21 -9.15
C SER A 6 -21.34 -63.88 -9.01
N ILE A 7 -22.54 -63.92 -8.42
CA ILE A 7 -23.39 -62.68 -8.32
C ILE A 7 -23.26 -62.04 -6.93
N ALA A 8 -22.80 -62.76 -5.91
CA ALA A 8 -22.73 -62.23 -4.56
C ALA A 8 -21.46 -61.34 -4.27
N VAL A 9 -20.43 -61.40 -5.14
CA VAL A 9 -19.16 -60.66 -4.94
C VAL A 9 -19.20 -59.27 -5.61
N VAL A 10 -20.07 -59.05 -6.61
CA VAL A 10 -20.16 -57.77 -7.31
C VAL A 10 -21.01 -56.72 -6.55
N LEU A 11 -21.94 -57.19 -5.68
CA LEU A 11 -22.75 -56.25 -4.89
C LEU A 11 -22.06 -55.72 -3.61
N ALA A 12 -20.98 -56.33 -3.15
CA ALA A 12 -20.25 -55.86 -1.97
C ALA A 12 -19.20 -54.75 -2.28
N PHE A 13 -18.82 -54.58 -3.55
CA PHE A 13 -17.87 -53.52 -3.97
C PHE A 13 -18.55 -52.21 -4.37
N ALA A 14 -19.85 -52.20 -4.61
CA ALA A 14 -20.61 -51.01 -4.96
C ALA A 14 -21.08 -50.19 -3.75
N LEU A 15 -21.00 -50.73 -2.50
CA LEU A 15 -21.44 -50.02 -1.28
C LEU A 15 -20.28 -49.38 -0.49
N ALA A 16 -19.03 -49.59 -0.89
CA ALA A 16 -17.87 -48.99 -0.23
C ALA A 16 -17.35 -47.72 -0.95
N PHE A 17 -17.95 -47.33 -2.08
CA PHE A 17 -17.50 -46.14 -2.85
C PHE A 17 -18.36 -44.89 -2.64
N THR A 18 -19.31 -44.90 -1.71
CA THR A 18 -20.23 -43.78 -1.47
C THR A 18 -20.07 -43.11 -0.11
N MET A 19 -18.92 -43.24 0.55
CA MET A 19 -18.65 -42.51 1.81
C MET A 19 -17.30 -41.81 1.85
N CYS A 20 -16.84 -41.32 0.72
CA CYS A 20 -15.83 -40.23 0.66
C CYS A 20 -16.43 -39.02 -0.06
N LEU A 21 -17.61 -38.60 0.38
CA LEU A 21 -17.96 -37.19 0.31
C LEU A 21 -17.08 -36.50 1.34
N SER A 22 -15.85 -36.18 0.92
CA SER A 22 -15.03 -35.21 1.59
C SER A 22 -15.95 -33.99 1.80
N SER A 23 -16.29 -33.73 3.04
CA SER A 23 -16.73 -32.42 3.44
C SER A 23 -15.56 -31.49 3.04
N SER A 24 -15.60 -30.94 1.84
CA SER A 24 -14.94 -29.67 1.59
C SER A 24 -15.61 -28.76 2.62
N ALA A 25 -14.96 -28.58 3.77
CA ALA A 25 -15.19 -27.40 4.53
C ALA A 25 -14.99 -26.28 3.50
N PHE A 26 -16.06 -25.62 3.11
CA PHE A 26 -15.95 -24.30 2.55
C PHE A 26 -15.28 -23.51 3.68
N ALA A 27 -13.97 -23.33 3.60
CA ALA A 27 -13.33 -22.22 4.26
C ALA A 27 -14.15 -21.03 3.76
N ALA A 28 -14.79 -20.30 4.66
CA ALA A 28 -15.38 -19.03 4.32
C ALA A 28 -14.25 -18.22 3.67
N GLU A 29 -14.48 -17.75 2.47
CA GLU A 29 -13.52 -16.90 1.77
C GLU A 29 -13.32 -15.69 2.66
N SER A 30 -12.09 -15.37 3.00
CA SER A 30 -11.76 -14.23 3.87
C SER A 30 -12.29 -12.94 3.23
N GLU A 31 -12.88 -12.06 4.02
CA GLU A 31 -13.36 -10.74 3.53
C GLU A 31 -12.20 -9.78 3.24
N GLY A 32 -10.96 -10.14 3.58
CA GLY A 32 -9.74 -9.36 3.41
C GLY A 32 -8.68 -9.68 4.44
N TYR A 33 -7.65 -8.84 4.51
CA TYR A 33 -6.51 -9.01 5.41
C TYR A 33 -6.45 -7.85 6.39
N LEU A 34 -6.32 -8.17 7.67
CA LEU A 34 -6.30 -7.23 8.78
C LEU A 34 -4.92 -7.24 9.43
N SER A 35 -4.10 -6.22 9.16
CA SER A 35 -2.82 -5.99 9.82
C SER A 35 -3.01 -5.14 11.05
N LEU A 36 -2.71 -5.66 12.23
CA LEU A 36 -2.85 -4.96 13.51
C LEU A 36 -1.49 -4.68 14.13
N GLY A 37 -1.31 -3.49 14.69
CA GLY A 37 -0.18 -3.19 15.53
C GLY A 37 -0.12 -4.12 16.75
N ALA A 38 1.03 -4.76 16.97
CA ALA A 38 1.17 -5.78 18.01
C ALA A 38 1.07 -5.22 19.44
N ASP A 39 1.28 -3.92 19.61
CA ASP A 39 1.30 -3.25 20.92
C ASP A 39 -0.02 -2.55 21.27
N LEU A 40 -1.08 -2.78 20.48
CA LEU A 40 -2.40 -2.26 20.78
C LEU A 40 -2.96 -2.89 22.07
N SER A 41 -3.41 -2.07 23.00
CA SER A 41 -4.28 -2.52 24.07
C SER A 41 -5.65 -2.95 23.52
N GLU A 42 -6.44 -3.69 24.30
CA GLU A 42 -7.79 -4.11 23.90
C GLU A 42 -8.68 -2.92 23.50
N ALA A 43 -8.62 -1.80 24.24
CA ALA A 43 -9.39 -0.61 23.94
C ALA A 43 -8.92 0.07 22.63
N GLU A 44 -7.59 0.17 22.41
CA GLU A 44 -7.01 0.71 21.19
C GLU A 44 -7.35 -0.16 19.98
N ARG A 45 -7.29 -1.50 20.13
CA ARG A 45 -7.68 -2.46 19.10
C ARG A 45 -9.14 -2.28 18.68
N ASN A 46 -10.05 -2.20 19.65
CA ASN A 46 -11.47 -1.97 19.35
C ASN A 46 -11.66 -0.64 18.60
N THR A 47 -10.94 0.41 18.99
CA THR A 47 -11.02 1.70 18.31
C THR A 47 -10.59 1.60 16.84
N VAL A 48 -9.45 0.96 16.52
CA VAL A 48 -9.00 0.84 15.13
C VAL A 48 -9.91 -0.08 14.33
N MET A 49 -10.44 -1.15 14.92
CA MET A 49 -11.41 -2.02 14.26
C MET A 49 -12.70 -1.29 13.92
N ASP A 50 -13.24 -0.50 14.85
CA ASP A 50 -14.44 0.33 14.61
C ASP A 50 -14.18 1.35 13.46
N LEU A 51 -13.01 2.00 13.45
CA LEU A 51 -12.63 2.96 12.40
C LEU A 51 -12.48 2.31 11.02
N MET A 52 -12.00 1.07 10.97
CA MET A 52 -11.85 0.30 9.73
C MET A 52 -13.14 -0.43 9.31
N GLY A 53 -14.23 -0.33 10.09
CA GLY A 53 -15.48 -1.01 9.80
C GLY A 53 -15.41 -2.53 9.97
N VAL A 54 -14.57 -3.03 10.88
CA VAL A 54 -14.39 -4.45 11.19
C VAL A 54 -15.28 -4.82 12.38
N ASP A 55 -16.43 -5.41 12.11
CA ASP A 55 -17.37 -5.87 13.16
C ASP A 55 -16.91 -7.19 13.80
N ASP A 56 -16.38 -8.11 13.01
CA ASP A 56 -15.92 -9.44 13.46
C ASP A 56 -14.57 -9.77 12.81
N PRO A 57 -13.46 -9.73 13.56
CA PRO A 57 -12.13 -10.03 13.02
C PRO A 57 -11.98 -11.49 12.54
N ASP A 58 -12.85 -12.42 12.97
CA ASP A 58 -12.81 -13.82 12.53
C ASP A 58 -13.18 -13.97 11.03
N ASN A 59 -13.75 -12.92 10.40
CA ASN A 59 -14.02 -12.87 8.97
C ASN A 59 -12.78 -12.53 8.13
N TYR A 60 -11.66 -12.17 8.75
CA TYR A 60 -10.45 -11.67 8.09
C TYR A 60 -9.24 -12.55 8.41
N GLU A 61 -8.28 -12.57 7.49
CA GLU A 61 -6.95 -13.08 7.80
C GLU A 61 -6.18 -12.03 8.63
N VAL A 62 -5.87 -12.35 9.89
CA VAL A 62 -5.26 -11.41 10.83
C VAL A 62 -3.75 -11.63 10.92
N LEU A 63 -2.98 -10.57 10.69
CA LEU A 63 -1.55 -10.52 10.93
C LEU A 63 -1.19 -9.41 11.91
N TYR A 64 -0.02 -9.52 12.53
CA TYR A 64 0.48 -8.55 13.48
C TYR A 64 1.81 -7.98 13.01
N VAL A 65 1.90 -6.66 13.02
CA VAL A 65 3.15 -5.94 12.78
C VAL A 65 3.74 -5.53 14.12
N THR A 66 4.97 -5.92 14.35
CA THR A 66 5.70 -5.60 15.58
C THR A 66 6.52 -4.32 15.40
N ASN A 67 6.88 -3.65 16.49
CA ASN A 67 7.79 -2.51 16.44
C ASN A 67 9.16 -2.89 15.84
N ALA A 68 9.61 -4.13 15.98
CA ALA A 68 10.82 -4.61 15.32
C ALA A 68 10.66 -4.71 13.78
N ASP A 69 9.47 -5.04 13.28
CA ASP A 69 9.18 -4.99 11.85
C ASP A 69 9.21 -3.55 11.32
N GLU A 70 8.65 -2.61 12.09
CA GLU A 70 8.68 -1.18 11.76
C GLU A 70 10.11 -0.68 11.67
N HIS A 71 10.92 -0.92 12.71
CA HIS A 71 12.33 -0.52 12.75
C HIS A 71 13.17 -1.15 11.61
N LYS A 72 12.87 -2.38 11.17
CA LYS A 72 13.59 -3.03 10.07
C LYS A 72 13.60 -2.17 8.80
N TYR A 73 12.49 -1.53 8.47
CA TYR A 73 12.33 -0.79 7.21
C TYR A 73 12.39 0.73 7.38
N LEU A 74 12.12 1.25 8.58
CA LEU A 74 12.01 2.69 8.82
C LEU A 74 13.28 3.33 9.39
N ASP A 75 14.16 2.60 10.08
CA ASP A 75 15.32 3.15 10.81
C ASP A 75 16.29 3.96 9.91
N SER A 76 16.33 3.68 8.61
CA SER A 76 17.19 4.41 7.67
C SER A 76 16.60 5.76 7.24
N TYR A 77 15.28 5.95 7.39
CA TYR A 77 14.53 7.07 6.82
C TYR A 77 13.84 7.92 7.88
N VAL A 78 13.46 7.33 9.00
CA VAL A 78 12.68 7.96 10.06
C VAL A 78 13.44 7.84 11.38
N SER A 79 13.50 8.92 12.15
CA SER A 79 14.17 8.87 13.46
C SER A 79 13.43 7.91 14.41
N SER A 80 14.20 7.22 15.27
CA SER A 80 13.61 6.28 16.25
C SER A 80 12.58 6.93 17.17
N ASP A 81 12.70 8.24 17.43
CA ASP A 81 11.71 8.99 18.22
C ASP A 81 10.38 9.18 17.46
N GLN A 82 10.42 9.25 16.13
CA GLN A 82 9.23 9.36 15.27
C GLN A 82 8.58 7.99 15.02
N ILE A 83 9.37 6.91 14.88
CA ILE A 83 8.86 5.54 14.81
C ILE A 83 8.19 5.19 16.14
N GLY A 84 8.80 5.58 17.24
CA GLY A 84 8.33 5.30 18.58
C GLY A 84 8.68 3.89 19.07
N SER A 85 8.08 3.50 20.18
CA SER A 85 8.36 2.22 20.84
C SER A 85 7.18 1.25 20.82
N ARG A 86 6.11 1.57 20.09
CA ARG A 86 4.88 0.80 20.02
C ARG A 86 4.38 0.72 18.60
N ALA A 87 4.13 -0.48 18.12
CA ALA A 87 3.43 -0.73 16.86
C ALA A 87 1.92 -0.55 17.07
N LEU A 88 1.37 0.56 16.59
CA LEU A 88 -0.03 0.95 16.79
C LEU A 88 -0.81 1.08 15.48
N SER A 89 -0.13 1.34 14.36
CA SER A 89 -0.77 1.45 13.05
C SER A 89 -1.48 0.16 12.70
N SER A 90 -2.69 0.28 12.15
CA SER A 90 -3.49 -0.86 11.73
C SER A 90 -4.05 -0.61 10.33
N VAL A 91 -4.17 -1.67 9.56
CA VAL A 91 -4.58 -1.63 8.16
C VAL A 91 -5.57 -2.74 7.87
N LEU A 92 -6.64 -2.41 7.17
CA LEU A 92 -7.50 -3.36 6.49
C LEU A 92 -7.24 -3.23 4.99
N ILE A 93 -6.91 -4.35 4.33
CA ILE A 93 -6.79 -4.42 2.87
C ILE A 93 -7.77 -5.44 2.33
N LYS A 94 -8.48 -5.07 1.28
CA LYS A 94 -9.41 -5.94 0.54
C LYS A 94 -9.05 -5.94 -0.94
N GLU A 95 -9.20 -7.08 -1.57
CA GLU A 95 -9.03 -7.18 -3.01
C GLU A 95 -10.12 -6.37 -3.74
N LYS A 96 -9.71 -5.63 -4.76
CA LYS A 96 -10.56 -4.83 -5.62
C LYS A 96 -10.33 -5.22 -7.07
N SER A 97 -11.39 -5.18 -7.87
CA SER A 97 -11.26 -5.44 -9.31
C SER A 97 -10.61 -4.26 -10.03
N GLY A 98 -9.65 -4.54 -10.90
CA GLY A 98 -8.83 -3.54 -11.59
C GLY A 98 -7.54 -3.26 -10.85
N ASP A 99 -6.78 -2.26 -11.29
CA ASP A 99 -5.43 -1.99 -10.81
C ASP A 99 -5.38 -0.81 -9.83
N ASP A 100 -6.52 -0.13 -9.62
CA ASP A 100 -6.63 1.03 -8.74
C ASP A 100 -6.41 0.68 -7.27
N ILE A 101 -5.77 1.59 -6.54
CA ILE A 101 -5.65 1.53 -5.08
C ILE A 101 -6.46 2.69 -4.49
N ASP A 102 -7.52 2.36 -3.75
CA ASP A 102 -8.23 3.35 -2.94
C ASP A 102 -7.68 3.30 -1.50
N VAL A 103 -7.36 4.46 -0.97
CA VAL A 103 -6.84 4.59 0.39
C VAL A 103 -7.75 5.51 1.20
N GLU A 104 -8.13 5.07 2.39
CA GLU A 104 -8.83 5.87 3.40
C GLU A 104 -7.99 5.87 4.69
N ILE A 105 -7.91 7.02 5.36
CA ILE A 105 -7.09 7.17 6.58
C ILE A 105 -7.93 7.69 7.75
N HIS A 106 -7.66 7.15 8.95
CA HIS A 106 -8.29 7.57 10.20
C HIS A 106 -7.24 7.79 11.29
N ASN A 107 -7.26 8.97 11.92
CA ASN A 107 -6.29 9.34 12.96
C ASN A 107 -4.83 9.26 12.51
N ILE A 108 -4.56 9.61 11.26
CA ILE A 108 -3.22 9.69 10.67
C ILE A 108 -2.92 11.17 10.41
N GLY A 109 -1.88 11.70 11.05
CA GLY A 109 -1.55 13.13 10.99
C GLY A 109 -0.42 13.49 10.03
N TYR A 110 0.49 12.55 9.72
CA TYR A 110 1.65 12.82 8.86
C TYR A 110 1.45 12.36 7.43
N CYS A 111 1.13 11.07 7.23
CA CYS A 111 0.90 10.51 5.90
C CYS A 111 -0.47 10.88 5.36
N THR A 112 -0.57 11.09 4.05
CA THR A 112 -1.82 11.31 3.33
C THR A 112 -2.23 10.08 2.54
N GLU A 113 -3.44 10.05 2.01
CA GLU A 113 -3.93 8.97 1.15
C GLU A 113 -3.08 8.84 -0.12
N GLY A 114 -2.67 9.97 -0.73
CA GLY A 114 -1.84 9.98 -1.93
C GLY A 114 -0.43 9.48 -1.68
N MET A 115 0.19 9.84 -0.54
CA MET A 115 1.49 9.30 -0.14
C MET A 115 1.47 7.78 -0.04
N TYR A 116 0.44 7.20 0.60
CA TYR A 116 0.28 5.75 0.66
C TYR A 116 0.10 5.15 -0.73
N ARG A 117 -0.79 5.72 -1.54
CA ARG A 117 -1.06 5.22 -2.88
C ARG A 117 0.21 5.16 -3.74
N ASN A 118 0.98 6.25 -3.78
CA ASN A 118 2.22 6.33 -4.53
C ASN A 118 3.24 5.28 -4.08
N ALA A 119 3.45 5.12 -2.77
CA ALA A 119 4.38 4.16 -2.20
C ALA A 119 3.92 2.70 -2.41
N LEU A 120 2.62 2.43 -2.30
CA LEU A 120 2.06 1.11 -2.56
C LEU A 120 2.17 0.70 -4.03
N GLN A 121 2.01 1.64 -4.95
CA GLN A 121 2.27 1.41 -6.38
C GLN A 121 3.74 1.07 -6.64
N THR A 122 4.67 1.78 -5.99
CA THR A 122 6.10 1.46 -6.04
C THR A 122 6.39 0.05 -5.54
N ALA A 123 5.69 -0.38 -4.49
CA ALA A 123 5.77 -1.75 -3.96
C ALA A 123 5.06 -2.81 -4.83
N GLY A 124 4.48 -2.43 -5.97
CA GLY A 124 3.79 -3.35 -6.87
C GLY A 124 2.40 -3.78 -6.41
N VAL A 125 1.80 -3.10 -5.43
CA VAL A 125 0.42 -3.36 -5.00
C VAL A 125 -0.55 -2.98 -6.11
N GLU A 126 -1.54 -3.82 -6.34
CA GLU A 126 -2.58 -3.66 -7.37
C GLU A 126 -3.95 -4.02 -6.80
N GLY A 127 -5.00 -3.39 -7.34
CA GLY A 127 -6.38 -3.77 -7.08
C GLY A 127 -6.74 -3.88 -5.61
N ALA A 128 -6.58 -2.81 -4.83
CA ALA A 128 -6.77 -2.86 -3.38
C ALA A 128 -7.61 -1.68 -2.84
N ASP A 129 -8.52 -2.00 -1.94
CA ASP A 129 -9.13 -1.04 -1.03
C ASP A 129 -8.38 -1.11 0.31
N VAL A 130 -7.79 -0.02 0.73
CA VAL A 130 -6.92 0.07 1.91
C VAL A 130 -7.50 1.07 2.91
N VAL A 131 -7.72 0.66 4.15
CA VAL A 131 -8.11 1.55 5.24
C VAL A 131 -7.02 1.52 6.32
N VAL A 132 -6.44 2.68 6.58
CA VAL A 132 -5.37 2.84 7.60
C VAL A 132 -5.95 3.53 8.82
N ALA A 133 -5.72 2.98 10.01
CA ALA A 133 -6.21 3.56 11.25
C ALA A 133 -5.18 3.59 12.37
N GLY A 134 -5.16 4.71 13.10
CA GLY A 134 -4.54 4.84 14.42
C GLY A 134 -5.57 4.86 15.54
N PRO A 135 -5.26 4.36 16.75
CA PRO A 135 -6.18 4.44 17.89
C PRO A 135 -6.38 5.88 18.40
N PHE A 136 -5.48 6.75 18.06
CA PHE A 136 -5.47 8.21 18.21
C PHE A 136 -4.55 8.77 17.12
N GLU A 137 -4.38 10.07 17.00
CA GLU A 137 -3.51 10.66 15.96
C GLU A 137 -2.07 10.18 16.11
N ILE A 138 -1.57 9.52 15.04
CA ILE A 138 -0.20 9.00 14.88
C ILE A 138 0.37 9.41 13.53
N SER A 139 1.68 9.22 13.29
CA SER A 139 2.32 9.56 12.02
C SER A 139 1.77 8.73 10.85
N GLY A 140 1.64 7.43 11.04
CA GLY A 140 1.17 6.49 10.04
C GLY A 140 2.28 5.84 9.19
N THR A 141 3.54 6.27 9.28
CA THR A 141 4.64 5.74 8.44
C THR A 141 4.76 4.22 8.51
N ALA A 142 4.57 3.65 9.70
CA ALA A 142 4.63 2.21 9.92
C ALA A 142 3.47 1.42 9.24
N ALA A 143 2.35 2.07 8.94
CA ALA A 143 1.22 1.43 8.29
C ALA A 143 1.54 0.96 6.86
N LEU A 144 2.47 1.63 6.16
CA LEU A 144 2.92 1.18 4.84
C LEU A 144 3.50 -0.23 4.90
N VAL A 145 4.38 -0.50 5.86
CA VAL A 145 4.96 -1.84 6.07
C VAL A 145 3.85 -2.87 6.34
N GLY A 146 2.88 -2.50 7.18
CA GLY A 146 1.73 -3.35 7.48
C GLY A 146 0.86 -3.64 6.25
N THR A 147 0.67 -2.65 5.37
CA THR A 147 -0.11 -2.80 4.14
C THR A 147 0.60 -3.73 3.16
N ILE A 148 1.91 -3.54 2.93
CA ILE A 148 2.69 -4.40 2.03
C ILE A 148 2.70 -5.84 2.52
N LYS A 149 2.92 -6.08 3.82
CA LYS A 149 2.87 -7.42 4.41
C LYS A 149 1.48 -8.08 4.28
N ALA A 150 0.42 -7.31 4.40
CA ALA A 150 -0.95 -7.80 4.21
C ALA A 150 -1.22 -8.13 2.74
N TYR A 151 -0.70 -7.32 1.82
CA TYR A 151 -0.77 -7.58 0.39
C TYR A 151 -0.01 -8.84 -0.02
N GLU A 152 1.19 -9.08 0.50
CA GLU A 152 1.94 -10.33 0.27
C GLU A 152 1.12 -11.57 0.67
N GLN A 153 0.38 -11.50 1.77
CA GLN A 153 -0.50 -12.60 2.19
C GLN A 153 -1.71 -12.74 1.27
N MET A 154 -2.26 -11.63 0.79
CA MET A 154 -3.43 -11.59 -0.08
C MET A 154 -3.12 -12.13 -1.47
N SER A 155 -2.04 -11.66 -2.09
CA SER A 155 -1.64 -12.04 -3.45
C SER A 155 -0.91 -13.38 -3.51
N GLY A 156 -0.26 -13.78 -2.40
CA GLY A 156 0.69 -14.90 -2.37
C GLY A 156 2.04 -14.57 -3.03
N GLU A 157 2.27 -13.33 -3.39
CA GLU A 157 3.53 -12.81 -3.93
C GLU A 157 4.41 -12.25 -2.79
N THR A 158 5.71 -12.20 -3.00
CA THR A 158 6.65 -11.61 -2.03
C THR A 158 7.23 -10.35 -2.66
N VAL A 159 7.19 -9.25 -1.93
CA VAL A 159 7.84 -7.99 -2.30
C VAL A 159 9.27 -8.01 -1.77
N ASP A 160 10.25 -7.72 -2.60
CA ASP A 160 11.64 -7.67 -2.18
C ASP A 160 11.87 -6.59 -1.11
N ASP A 161 12.67 -6.91 -0.09
CA ASP A 161 12.97 -5.98 1.02
C ASP A 161 13.48 -4.60 0.50
N GLU A 162 14.30 -4.58 -0.55
CA GLU A 162 14.83 -3.36 -1.17
C GLU A 162 13.71 -2.51 -1.81
N VAL A 163 12.68 -3.14 -2.37
CA VAL A 163 11.49 -2.44 -2.93
C VAL A 163 10.63 -1.88 -1.79
N ILE A 164 10.47 -2.61 -0.70
CA ILE A 164 9.78 -2.11 0.50
C ILE A 164 10.51 -0.88 1.07
N GLU A 165 11.84 -0.95 1.17
CA GLU A 165 12.67 0.19 1.62
C GLU A 165 12.53 1.39 0.67
N GLY A 166 12.50 1.17 -0.65
CA GLY A 166 12.26 2.23 -1.64
C GLY A 166 10.89 2.88 -1.50
N ALA A 167 9.84 2.10 -1.28
CA ALA A 167 8.50 2.62 -1.03
C ALA A 167 8.41 3.44 0.27
N VAL A 168 9.15 3.02 1.31
CA VAL A 168 9.28 3.77 2.57
C VAL A 168 10.04 5.08 2.38
N ASP A 169 11.16 5.07 1.63
CA ASP A 169 11.93 6.26 1.27
C ASP A 169 11.04 7.27 0.51
N GLU A 170 10.28 6.80 -0.46
CA GLU A 170 9.32 7.63 -1.20
C GLU A 170 8.28 8.29 -0.28
N LEU A 171 7.63 7.49 0.57
CA LEU A 171 6.61 8.00 1.49
C LEU A 171 7.19 9.06 2.44
N THR A 172 8.36 8.80 3.02
CA THR A 172 8.98 9.69 4.00
C THR A 172 9.53 10.95 3.36
N THR A 173 10.22 10.84 2.21
CA THR A 173 10.73 11.98 1.45
C THR A 173 9.59 12.89 0.98
N THR A 174 8.49 12.32 0.46
CA THR A 174 7.31 13.08 0.06
C THR A 174 6.71 13.84 1.24
N GLY A 175 6.60 13.18 2.40
CA GLY A 175 6.09 13.81 3.63
C GLY A 175 6.97 14.96 4.12
N GLU A 176 8.29 14.80 4.15
CA GLU A 176 9.24 15.84 4.56
C GLU A 176 9.16 17.06 3.62
N VAL A 177 9.17 16.82 2.30
CA VAL A 177 9.03 17.90 1.30
C VAL A 177 7.70 18.62 1.48
N GLY A 178 6.60 17.87 1.65
CA GLY A 178 5.26 18.43 1.86
C GLY A 178 5.16 19.27 3.13
N GLU A 179 5.83 18.89 4.22
CA GLU A 179 5.89 19.71 5.43
C GLU A 179 6.69 21.01 5.22
N GLU A 180 7.82 20.94 4.49
CA GLU A 180 8.65 22.11 4.25
C GLU A 180 7.97 23.13 3.34
N ILE A 181 7.28 22.69 2.28
CA ILE A 181 6.54 23.60 1.40
C ILE A 181 5.16 23.98 1.95
N GLY A 182 4.69 23.30 3.01
CA GLY A 182 3.38 23.51 3.62
C GLY A 182 2.21 22.95 2.81
N ASP A 183 2.45 22.07 1.86
CA ASP A 183 1.48 21.47 0.97
C ASP A 183 1.87 20.02 0.61
N LYS A 184 1.28 19.06 1.33
CA LYS A 184 1.57 17.62 1.13
C LYS A 184 1.00 17.09 -0.19
N GLU A 185 -0.15 17.59 -0.61
CA GLU A 185 -0.77 17.19 -1.88
C GLU A 185 0.08 17.64 -3.07
N ALA A 186 0.66 18.85 -3.00
CA ALA A 186 1.61 19.31 -4.01
C ALA A 186 2.88 18.45 -4.06
N ALA A 187 3.44 18.07 -2.91
CA ALA A 187 4.60 17.18 -2.84
C ALA A 187 4.32 15.81 -3.44
N GLU A 188 3.14 15.22 -3.16
CA GLU A 188 2.67 13.99 -3.78
C GLU A 188 2.62 14.10 -5.31
N GLY A 189 2.02 15.18 -5.81
CA GLY A 189 1.90 15.43 -7.25
C GLY A 189 3.26 15.58 -7.93
N ILE A 190 4.22 16.28 -7.29
CA ILE A 190 5.58 16.42 -7.79
C ILE A 190 6.27 15.06 -7.89
N VAL A 191 6.23 14.26 -6.83
CA VAL A 191 6.87 12.92 -6.83
C VAL A 191 6.20 12.00 -7.85
N SER A 192 4.87 12.01 -7.93
CA SER A 192 4.12 11.21 -8.91
C SER A 192 4.52 11.56 -10.35
N GLN A 193 4.59 12.85 -10.69
CA GLN A 193 4.98 13.31 -12.03
C GLN A 193 6.40 12.88 -12.40
N VAL A 194 7.36 13.01 -11.47
CA VAL A 194 8.75 12.57 -11.72
C VAL A 194 8.83 11.06 -11.90
N LYS A 195 7.99 10.29 -11.21
CA LYS A 195 7.89 8.83 -11.40
C LYS A 195 7.29 8.46 -12.76
N GLU A 196 6.30 9.23 -13.25
CA GLU A 196 5.79 9.07 -14.62
C GLU A 196 6.90 9.31 -15.65
N ASP A 197 7.67 10.38 -15.51
CA ASP A 197 8.79 10.69 -16.39
C ASP A 197 9.86 9.60 -16.34
N LEU A 198 10.15 9.05 -15.14
CA LEU A 198 11.06 7.92 -14.98
C LEU A 198 10.51 6.64 -15.61
N ALA A 199 9.21 6.37 -15.51
CA ALA A 199 8.57 5.21 -16.13
C ALA A 199 8.62 5.32 -17.68
N ASP A 200 8.57 6.53 -18.23
CA ASP A 200 8.74 6.79 -19.67
C ASP A 200 10.19 6.65 -20.12
N ASN A 201 11.13 6.98 -19.27
CA ASN A 201 12.56 6.90 -19.54
C ASN A 201 13.31 6.34 -18.31
N PRO A 202 13.34 5.01 -18.11
CA PRO A 202 14.03 4.39 -16.97
C PRO A 202 15.52 4.67 -16.86
N ASP A 203 16.15 5.17 -17.95
CA ASP A 203 17.58 5.49 -18.02
C ASP A 203 17.85 7.00 -17.84
N MET A 204 16.95 7.76 -17.17
CA MET A 204 17.16 9.19 -16.92
C MET A 204 18.50 9.45 -16.24
N THR A 205 19.20 10.47 -16.73
CA THR A 205 20.43 10.98 -16.08
C THR A 205 20.10 11.83 -14.84
N ASP A 206 21.10 12.08 -14.00
CA ASP A 206 20.96 12.94 -12.82
C ASP A 206 20.43 14.34 -13.17
N GLU A 207 20.87 14.89 -14.31
CA GLU A 207 20.45 16.18 -14.82
C GLU A 207 18.99 16.16 -15.31
N GLU A 208 18.57 15.09 -15.99
CA GLU A 208 17.19 14.92 -16.45
C GLU A 208 16.22 14.75 -15.28
N ILE A 209 16.59 13.98 -14.25
CA ILE A 209 15.79 13.84 -13.02
C ILE A 209 15.64 15.21 -12.32
N GLU A 210 16.72 15.98 -12.19
CA GLU A 210 16.68 17.29 -11.57
C GLU A 210 15.81 18.28 -12.36
N GLU A 211 15.85 18.25 -13.71
CA GLU A 211 15.00 19.06 -14.57
C GLU A 211 13.52 18.67 -14.41
N ALA A 212 13.20 17.37 -14.38
CA ALA A 212 11.85 16.85 -14.15
C ALA A 212 11.28 17.32 -12.79
N ILE A 213 12.08 17.23 -11.71
CA ILE A 213 11.69 17.71 -10.39
C ILE A 213 11.37 19.21 -10.41
N ARG A 214 12.23 20.03 -11.02
CA ARG A 214 12.01 21.49 -11.13
C ARG A 214 10.78 21.82 -11.97
N GLN A 215 10.54 21.06 -13.04
CA GLN A 215 9.38 21.24 -13.89
C GLN A 215 8.10 20.88 -13.12
N ALA A 216 8.03 19.71 -12.48
CA ALA A 216 6.88 19.29 -11.69
C ALA A 216 6.56 20.28 -10.55
N ALA A 217 7.59 20.81 -9.87
CA ALA A 217 7.44 21.82 -8.84
C ALA A 217 6.85 23.13 -9.40
N ASN A 218 7.33 23.60 -10.53
CA ASN A 218 6.78 24.78 -11.18
C ASN A 218 5.33 24.61 -11.63
N GLU A 219 4.98 23.43 -12.16
CA GLU A 219 3.62 23.10 -12.59
C GLU A 219 2.66 22.99 -11.41
N SER A 220 3.14 22.55 -10.23
CA SER A 220 2.37 22.57 -8.98
C SER A 220 2.27 23.96 -8.34
N GLY A 221 2.97 24.96 -8.89
CA GLY A 221 2.99 26.32 -8.36
C GLY A 221 3.89 26.51 -7.13
N HIS A 222 4.78 25.56 -6.84
CA HIS A 222 5.70 25.60 -5.71
C HIS A 222 7.15 25.80 -6.16
N GLU A 223 7.94 26.44 -5.30
CA GLU A 223 9.38 26.56 -5.46
C GLU A 223 10.07 25.68 -4.41
N LEU A 224 10.81 24.67 -4.86
CA LEU A 224 11.55 23.79 -3.98
C LEU A 224 12.93 24.37 -3.63
N SER A 225 13.36 24.15 -2.38
CA SER A 225 14.74 24.39 -2.00
C SER A 225 15.70 23.43 -2.72
N GLU A 226 16.96 23.83 -2.89
CA GLU A 226 17.99 22.92 -3.44
C GLU A 226 18.14 21.64 -2.61
N GLU A 227 17.90 21.72 -1.30
CA GLU A 227 17.91 20.56 -0.40
C GLU A 227 16.78 19.59 -0.77
N ASN A 228 15.55 20.07 -0.97
CA ASN A 228 14.42 19.24 -1.36
C ASN A 228 14.60 18.62 -2.75
N ILE A 229 15.14 19.39 -3.69
CA ILE A 229 15.47 18.86 -5.02
C ILE A 229 16.47 17.71 -4.92
N GLN A 230 17.50 17.83 -4.08
CA GLN A 230 18.46 16.75 -3.88
C GLN A 230 17.84 15.54 -3.18
N LYS A 231 16.99 15.75 -2.15
CA LYS A 231 16.27 14.65 -1.48
C LYS A 231 15.42 13.85 -2.47
N ILE A 232 14.57 14.53 -3.24
CA ILE A 232 13.74 13.87 -4.26
C ILE A 232 14.62 13.16 -5.29
N LYS A 233 15.69 13.80 -5.78
CA LYS A 233 16.59 13.20 -6.75
C LYS A 233 17.25 11.93 -6.23
N GLU A 234 17.75 11.93 -4.99
CA GLU A 234 18.36 10.75 -4.37
C GLU A 234 17.33 9.62 -4.22
N MET A 235 16.14 9.92 -3.76
CA MET A 235 15.04 8.95 -3.66
C MET A 235 14.69 8.37 -5.05
N ILE A 236 14.48 9.19 -6.07
CA ILE A 236 14.18 8.74 -7.45
C ILE A 236 15.31 7.86 -8.00
N LYS A 237 16.57 8.20 -7.76
CA LYS A 237 17.71 7.36 -8.14
C LYS A 237 17.75 6.02 -7.42
N ASN A 238 17.37 5.99 -6.15
CA ASN A 238 17.23 4.75 -5.42
C ASN A 238 16.15 3.87 -6.08
N LEU A 239 14.99 4.43 -6.38
CA LEU A 239 13.91 3.70 -7.08
C LEU A 239 14.33 3.23 -8.47
N GLN A 240 15.05 4.05 -9.24
CA GLN A 240 15.59 3.70 -10.57
C GLN A 240 16.48 2.46 -10.53
N GLY A 241 17.18 2.24 -9.43
CA GLY A 241 18.08 1.10 -9.22
C GLY A 241 17.36 -0.20 -8.82
N LEU A 242 16.08 -0.16 -8.52
CA LEU A 242 15.30 -1.32 -8.06
C LEU A 242 14.68 -2.09 -9.23
N ASP A 243 14.37 -3.37 -9.00
CA ASP A 243 13.64 -4.22 -9.96
C ASP A 243 12.13 -3.92 -9.87
N ILE A 244 11.74 -2.76 -10.40
CA ILE A 244 10.36 -2.29 -10.45
C ILE A 244 9.85 -2.46 -11.89
N ASP A 245 8.63 -2.96 -12.04
CA ASP A 245 7.93 -2.95 -13.34
C ASP A 245 7.48 -1.52 -13.71
N TRP A 246 8.39 -0.73 -14.25
CA TRP A 246 8.12 0.65 -14.67
C TRP A 246 7.02 0.75 -15.73
N GLY A 247 6.87 -0.27 -16.61
CA GLY A 247 5.83 -0.31 -17.62
C GLY A 247 4.43 -0.44 -17.00
N GLY A 248 4.27 -1.40 -16.10
CA GLY A 248 3.03 -1.57 -15.34
C GLY A 248 2.74 -0.39 -14.42
N LEU A 249 3.77 0.18 -13.77
CA LEU A 249 3.63 1.37 -12.93
C LEU A 249 3.10 2.58 -13.70
N LYS A 250 3.59 2.81 -14.94
CA LYS A 250 3.10 3.88 -15.80
C LYS A 250 1.61 3.76 -16.09
N GLU A 251 1.13 2.56 -16.50
CA GLU A 251 -0.29 2.32 -16.78
C GLU A 251 -1.16 2.65 -15.56
N LYS A 252 -0.68 2.34 -14.36
CA LYS A 252 -1.37 2.62 -13.08
C LYS A 252 -1.42 4.12 -12.76
N ILE A 253 -0.31 4.83 -12.91
CA ILE A 253 -0.24 6.28 -12.64
C ILE A 253 -1.12 7.05 -13.65
N GLU A 254 -1.06 6.71 -14.95
CA GLU A 254 -1.92 7.31 -15.97
C GLU A 254 -3.41 7.02 -15.76
N GLY A 255 -3.77 5.87 -15.18
CA GLY A 255 -5.13 5.48 -14.81
C GLY A 255 -5.69 6.32 -13.64
N ILE A 256 -4.83 6.82 -12.77
CA ILE A 256 -5.20 7.83 -11.77
C ILE A 256 -5.35 9.13 -12.53
N ASP A 257 -6.57 9.61 -12.65
CA ASP A 257 -6.96 10.86 -13.32
C ASP A 257 -6.11 12.06 -12.80
N ALA A 258 -4.82 12.08 -13.19
CA ALA A 258 -3.89 13.18 -12.92
C ALA A 258 -4.44 14.50 -13.49
N GLY A 259 -5.30 14.42 -14.52
CA GLY A 259 -6.11 15.55 -14.99
C GLY A 259 -7.10 16.08 -13.96
N ASN A 260 -7.46 15.27 -12.96
CA ASN A 260 -8.50 15.68 -12.00
C ASN A 260 -7.93 16.53 -10.86
N TRP A 261 -6.65 16.39 -10.46
CA TRP A 261 -6.08 17.30 -9.45
C TRP A 261 -5.74 18.67 -10.08
N ILE A 262 -5.17 18.70 -11.28
CA ILE A 262 -4.99 19.95 -12.05
C ILE A 262 -6.35 20.58 -12.33
N GLN A 263 -7.37 19.80 -12.71
CA GLN A 263 -8.72 20.32 -12.92
C GLN A 263 -9.39 20.75 -11.61
N LYS A 264 -9.14 20.08 -10.50
CA LYS A 264 -9.59 20.50 -9.16
C LYS A 264 -8.88 21.79 -8.73
N LEU A 265 -7.58 21.92 -9.01
CA LEU A 265 -6.82 23.15 -8.76
C LEU A 265 -7.33 24.31 -9.62
N ILE A 266 -7.58 24.06 -10.91
CA ILE A 266 -8.17 25.04 -11.82
C ILE A 266 -9.58 25.43 -11.35
N ASN A 267 -10.40 24.47 -10.97
CA ASN A 267 -11.76 24.72 -10.48
C ASN A 267 -11.76 25.44 -9.13
N TRP A 268 -10.79 25.16 -8.25
CA TRP A 268 -10.59 25.88 -6.99
C TRP A 268 -10.15 27.32 -7.26
N PHE A 269 -9.20 27.55 -8.18
CA PHE A 269 -8.79 28.89 -8.61
C PHE A 269 -9.95 29.68 -9.24
N VAL A 270 -10.74 29.05 -10.11
CA VAL A 270 -11.91 29.71 -10.74
C VAL A 270 -12.98 30.04 -9.70
N GLY A 271 -13.20 29.17 -8.70
CA GLY A 271 -14.15 29.42 -7.60
C GLY A 271 -13.72 30.50 -6.59
N LEU A 272 -12.47 30.98 -6.64
CA LEU A 272 -12.00 32.12 -5.83
C LEU A 272 -12.32 33.47 -6.45
N PHE A 273 -12.79 33.52 -7.70
CA PHE A 273 -13.08 34.77 -8.46
C PHE A 273 -14.57 34.93 -8.84
N ASP A 274 -15.43 33.95 -8.41
CA ASP A 274 -16.89 34.07 -8.45
C ASP A 274 -17.44 34.34 -7.04
#